data_a3577e9a35f9dd096b61680ebdf483c4
#
_entry.id   a3577e9a35f9dd096b61680ebdf483c4
#
_cell.length_a   1.000
_cell.length_b   1.000
_cell.length_c   1.000
_cell.angle_alpha   90.00
_cell.angle_beta   90.00
_cell.angle_gamma   90.00
#
_symmetry.space_group_name_H-M   'P 1'
#
loop_
_entity.id
_entity.type
_entity.pdbx_description
1 polymer ?
#
loop_
_entity_poly.entity_id
_entity_poly.type
_entity_poly.pdbx_seq_one_letter_code
_entity_poly.pdbx_strand_id
1 'polypeptide(L)'
;MTHRGAVGADSRDGDGAGVMTSIPHKFMQREFEHDQNFKLPPPGQYAVGNVFFSQDPLVRAESQATFESLAKHLGLRILGWRKVPRDSTILGPAALSKEPFILQPIVVLEAAYGQGNTPQEGTTFEEKQFERQLYVLRKQSTHKIGLSKWFYICSLSNRNIVYKGQLAPVQVYNYFHDLNNVNYEAHFALVHSRFSTNTFPSWDRAQPMRWAAHNGNLIAVFRLIIQVKSTPFEAIRTG
;
A
#
# COMPACT_ATOMS: atom_id res chain seq x y z
N MET A 1 -14.75 15.05 -7.05
CA MET A 1 -14.65 15.17 -5.55
C MET A 1 -13.84 16.38 -5.08
N THR A 2 -13.55 17.32 -5.93
CA THR A 2 -12.78 18.54 -5.63
C THR A 2 -13.42 19.43 -4.55
N HIS A 3 -14.75 19.41 -4.42
CA HIS A 3 -15.51 20.18 -3.42
C HIS A 3 -15.37 19.71 -1.96
N ARG A 4 -14.66 18.59 -1.71
CA ARG A 4 -14.47 18.02 -0.37
C ARG A 4 -13.01 18.04 0.10
N GLY A 5 -12.06 18.48 -0.73
CA GLY A 5 -10.67 18.61 -0.37
C GLY A 5 -10.41 19.90 0.42
N ALA A 6 -9.61 19.83 1.48
CA ALA A 6 -9.03 20.99 2.10
C ALA A 6 -7.58 21.16 1.63
N VAL A 7 -7.15 22.40 1.50
CA VAL A 7 -5.77 22.77 1.17
C VAL A 7 -5.23 23.69 2.26
N GLY A 8 -3.92 23.66 2.48
CA GLY A 8 -3.22 24.53 3.41
C GLY A 8 -3.13 25.99 2.92
N ALA A 9 -2.26 26.77 3.53
CA ALA A 9 -1.98 28.15 3.12
C ALA A 9 -1.39 28.23 1.69
N ASP A 10 -0.60 27.23 1.28
CA ASP A 10 -0.22 27.00 -0.12
C ASP A 10 -1.22 26.01 -0.74
N SER A 11 -1.78 26.35 -1.88
CA SER A 11 -2.76 25.49 -2.59
C SER A 11 -2.20 24.15 -3.03
N ARG A 12 -0.87 23.98 -3.03
CA ARG A 12 -0.16 22.74 -3.33
C ARG A 12 0.03 21.85 -2.08
N ASP A 13 -0.19 22.38 -0.87
CA ASP A 13 -0.15 21.59 0.35
C ASP A 13 -1.52 20.99 0.64
N GLY A 14 -1.66 19.70 0.34
CA GLY A 14 -2.87 18.94 0.63
C GLY A 14 -2.91 18.44 2.07
N ASP A 15 -4.13 18.28 2.60
CA ASP A 15 -4.37 17.72 3.92
C ASP A 15 -4.18 16.20 3.97
N GLY A 16 -4.35 15.55 2.83
CA GLY A 16 -4.22 14.11 2.68
C GLY A 16 -5.28 13.52 1.76
N ALA A 17 -4.83 12.73 0.82
CA ALA A 17 -5.70 12.02 -0.12
C ALA A 17 -5.07 10.70 -0.54
N GLY A 18 -5.87 9.80 -1.10
CA GLY A 18 -5.38 8.54 -1.61
C GLY A 18 -6.46 7.67 -2.23
N VAL A 19 -6.01 6.56 -2.76
CA VAL A 19 -6.84 5.54 -3.39
C VAL A 19 -6.37 4.14 -2.98
N MET A 20 -7.32 3.27 -2.70
CA MET A 20 -7.11 1.82 -2.58
C MET A 20 -7.72 1.17 -3.80
N THR A 21 -6.97 0.28 -4.45
CA THR A 21 -7.44 -0.50 -5.59
C THR A 21 -7.21 -1.99 -5.36
N SER A 22 -7.83 -2.86 -6.16
CA SER A 22 -7.30 -4.21 -6.35
C SER A 22 -5.91 -4.13 -6.97
N ILE A 23 -5.09 -5.18 -6.76
CA ILE A 23 -3.76 -5.24 -7.38
C ILE A 23 -3.91 -5.32 -8.90
N PRO A 24 -3.34 -4.39 -9.67
CA PRO A 24 -3.39 -4.41 -11.14
C PRO A 24 -2.35 -5.39 -11.69
N HIS A 25 -2.69 -6.67 -11.74
CA HIS A 25 -1.73 -7.75 -12.01
C HIS A 25 -0.94 -7.57 -13.32
N LYS A 26 -1.60 -7.23 -14.42
CA LYS A 26 -0.93 -7.01 -15.73
C LYS A 26 0.11 -5.88 -15.66
N PHE A 27 -0.22 -4.81 -14.94
CA PHE A 27 0.70 -3.70 -14.70
C PHE A 27 1.88 -4.16 -13.84
N MET A 28 1.62 -4.81 -12.70
CA MET A 28 2.67 -5.30 -11.80
C MET A 28 3.60 -6.30 -12.51
N GLN A 29 3.04 -7.20 -13.34
CA GLN A 29 3.82 -8.16 -14.10
C GLN A 29 4.83 -7.46 -15.03
N ARG A 30 4.38 -6.44 -15.77
CA ARG A 30 5.27 -5.68 -16.67
C ARG A 30 6.37 -4.95 -15.92
N GLU A 31 6.01 -4.25 -14.85
CA GLU A 31 6.96 -3.44 -14.08
C GLU A 31 8.02 -4.29 -13.37
N PHE A 32 7.64 -5.44 -12.83
CA PHE A 32 8.59 -6.29 -12.11
C PHE A 32 9.36 -7.25 -13.01
N GLU A 33 8.74 -7.83 -14.04
CA GLU A 33 9.44 -8.71 -14.97
C GLU A 33 10.46 -7.95 -15.82
N HIS A 34 10.17 -6.69 -16.16
CA HIS A 34 11.10 -5.84 -16.89
C HIS A 34 12.32 -5.44 -16.05
N ASP A 35 12.08 -5.02 -14.79
CA ASP A 35 13.12 -4.42 -13.95
C ASP A 35 13.94 -5.44 -13.16
N GLN A 36 13.39 -6.61 -12.84
CA GLN A 36 13.92 -7.52 -11.80
C GLN A 36 14.25 -8.93 -12.31
N ASN A 37 14.01 -9.22 -13.58
CA ASN A 37 14.33 -10.51 -14.21
C ASN A 37 13.77 -11.75 -13.47
N PHE A 38 12.59 -11.66 -12.89
CA PHE A 38 11.86 -12.80 -12.33
C PHE A 38 10.40 -12.81 -12.82
N LYS A 39 9.82 -13.99 -12.91
CA LYS A 39 8.42 -14.15 -13.30
C LYS A 39 7.52 -13.92 -12.10
N LEU A 40 6.58 -12.98 -12.23
CA LEU A 40 5.60 -12.71 -11.18
C LEU A 40 4.65 -13.90 -11.02
N PRO A 41 4.36 -14.35 -9.78
CA PRO A 41 3.35 -15.40 -9.54
C PRO A 41 1.96 -15.00 -10.01
N PRO A 42 1.06 -15.98 -10.19
CA PRO A 42 -0.36 -15.70 -10.47
C PRO A 42 -1.00 -14.78 -9.43
N PRO A 43 -2.09 -14.06 -9.79
CA PRO A 43 -2.85 -13.25 -8.86
C PRO A 43 -3.22 -14.03 -7.58
N GLY A 44 -3.08 -13.37 -6.43
CA GLY A 44 -3.35 -13.97 -5.11
C GLY A 44 -2.18 -14.74 -4.50
N GLN A 45 -1.21 -15.19 -5.29
CA GLN A 45 -0.05 -15.95 -4.80
C GLN A 45 1.16 -15.07 -4.47
N TYR A 46 1.08 -13.78 -4.68
CA TYR A 46 2.05 -12.79 -4.22
C TYR A 46 1.32 -11.63 -3.53
N ALA A 47 2.05 -10.92 -2.71
CA ALA A 47 1.59 -9.68 -2.10
C ALA A 47 2.48 -8.52 -2.55
N VAL A 48 1.86 -7.36 -2.64
CA VAL A 48 2.52 -6.09 -2.91
C VAL A 48 1.94 -5.01 -2.01
N GLY A 49 2.68 -3.93 -1.80
CA GLY A 49 2.17 -2.79 -1.06
C GLY A 49 3.11 -1.61 -1.10
N ASN A 50 2.62 -0.45 -0.75
CA ASN A 50 3.45 0.74 -0.62
C ASN A 50 4.00 0.86 0.80
N VAL A 51 5.31 0.96 0.91
CA VAL A 51 6.03 1.13 2.17
C VAL A 51 6.81 2.45 2.12
N PHE A 52 6.59 3.28 3.13
CA PHE A 52 7.27 4.55 3.32
C PHE A 52 8.52 4.37 4.17
N PHE A 53 9.63 4.82 3.65
CA PHE A 53 10.94 4.80 4.30
C PHE A 53 11.51 6.20 4.49
N SER A 54 12.53 6.31 5.32
CA SER A 54 13.36 7.51 5.42
C SER A 54 14.02 7.85 4.08
N GLN A 55 14.21 9.14 3.82
CA GLN A 55 15.00 9.61 2.69
C GLN A 55 16.50 9.29 2.86
N ASP A 56 16.97 9.13 4.10
CA ASP A 56 18.34 8.74 4.39
C ASP A 56 18.63 7.32 3.86
N PRO A 57 19.61 7.13 2.96
CA PRO A 57 19.90 5.83 2.35
C PRO A 57 20.33 4.75 3.35
N LEU A 58 21.08 5.12 4.40
CA LEU A 58 21.57 4.18 5.41
C LEU A 58 20.43 3.70 6.30
N VAL A 59 19.60 4.61 6.79
CA VAL A 59 18.41 4.29 7.58
C VAL A 59 17.43 3.44 6.78
N ARG A 60 17.28 3.74 5.48
CA ARG A 60 16.43 2.97 4.58
C ARG A 60 16.95 1.55 4.38
N ALA A 61 18.24 1.39 4.07
CA ALA A 61 18.86 0.08 3.86
C ALA A 61 18.74 -0.82 5.10
N GLU A 62 18.98 -0.28 6.29
CA GLU A 62 18.82 -1.00 7.55
C GLU A 62 17.36 -1.39 7.83
N SER A 63 16.41 -0.51 7.48
CA SER A 63 14.98 -0.79 7.61
C SER A 63 14.54 -1.89 6.64
N GLN A 64 15.03 -1.89 5.39
CA GLN A 64 14.77 -2.96 4.42
C GLN A 64 15.35 -4.30 4.90
N ALA A 65 16.61 -4.33 5.35
CA ALA A 65 17.24 -5.55 5.87
C ALA A 65 16.46 -6.12 7.07
N THR A 66 16.00 -5.26 7.98
CA THR A 66 15.15 -5.67 9.11
C THR A 66 13.82 -6.25 8.64
N PHE A 67 13.17 -5.62 7.68
CA PHE A 67 11.91 -6.09 7.10
C PHE A 67 12.10 -7.47 6.43
N GLU A 68 13.15 -7.64 5.64
CA GLU A 68 13.48 -8.91 4.97
C GLU A 68 13.78 -10.02 5.97
N SER A 69 14.54 -9.73 7.04
CA SER A 69 14.79 -10.66 8.11
C SER A 69 13.52 -11.13 8.80
N LEU A 70 12.59 -10.21 9.09
CA LEU A 70 11.28 -10.55 9.67
C LEU A 70 10.44 -11.39 8.70
N ALA A 71 10.43 -11.05 7.41
CA ALA A 71 9.73 -11.82 6.39
C ALA A 71 10.24 -13.27 6.36
N LYS A 72 11.56 -13.47 6.34
CA LYS A 72 12.19 -14.79 6.35
C LYS A 72 11.80 -15.61 7.58
N HIS A 73 11.78 -15.01 8.77
CA HIS A 73 11.36 -15.70 10.01
C HIS A 73 9.90 -16.15 9.97
N LEU A 74 9.06 -15.49 9.16
CA LEU A 74 7.66 -15.83 8.98
C LEU A 74 7.41 -16.79 7.81
N GLY A 75 8.47 -17.35 7.20
CA GLY A 75 8.33 -18.19 6.01
C GLY A 75 7.91 -17.42 4.76
N LEU A 76 8.19 -16.12 4.73
CA LEU A 76 7.96 -15.24 3.60
C LEU A 76 9.28 -14.88 2.93
N ARG A 77 9.23 -14.65 1.62
CA ARG A 77 10.38 -14.23 0.83
C ARG A 77 10.07 -12.96 0.06
N ILE A 78 11.02 -12.03 0.06
CA ILE A 78 10.96 -10.83 -0.76
C ILE A 78 11.67 -11.16 -2.10
N LEU A 79 10.92 -11.14 -3.19
CA LEU A 79 11.48 -11.37 -4.52
C LEU A 79 12.23 -10.14 -5.05
N GLY A 80 11.78 -8.96 -4.67
CA GLY A 80 12.39 -7.71 -5.09
C GLY A 80 11.70 -6.49 -4.51
N TRP A 81 12.34 -5.34 -4.72
CA TRP A 81 11.85 -4.02 -4.33
C TRP A 81 11.78 -3.11 -5.55
N ARG A 82 10.64 -2.48 -5.76
CA ARG A 82 10.45 -1.48 -6.82
C ARG A 82 10.35 -0.09 -6.21
N LYS A 83 11.07 0.87 -6.75
CA LYS A 83 10.86 2.28 -6.42
C LYS A 83 9.61 2.77 -7.12
N VAL A 84 8.68 3.39 -6.39
CA VAL A 84 7.45 3.96 -6.97
C VAL A 84 7.81 5.23 -7.74
N PRO A 85 7.52 5.28 -9.06
CA PRO A 85 7.72 6.50 -9.86
C PRO A 85 6.74 7.58 -9.42
N ARG A 86 7.26 8.78 -9.16
CA ARG A 86 6.46 9.89 -8.65
C ARG A 86 6.99 11.24 -9.09
N ASP A 87 6.12 12.24 -9.14
CA ASP A 87 6.46 13.63 -9.40
C ASP A 87 6.39 14.49 -8.13
N SER A 88 7.55 14.72 -7.51
CA SER A 88 7.67 15.54 -6.30
C SER A 88 7.55 17.04 -6.59
N THR A 89 7.61 17.48 -7.84
CA THR A 89 7.61 18.91 -8.21
C THR A 89 6.25 19.58 -7.98
N ILE A 90 5.18 18.77 -7.94
CA ILE A 90 3.82 19.26 -7.72
C ILE A 90 3.48 19.47 -6.25
N LEU A 91 4.35 19.05 -5.33
CA LEU A 91 4.13 19.16 -3.89
C LEU A 91 4.31 20.58 -3.40
N GLY A 92 3.54 20.97 -2.38
CA GLY A 92 3.80 22.15 -1.60
C GLY A 92 4.96 21.95 -0.62
N PRO A 93 5.51 23.04 -0.06
CA PRO A 93 6.70 22.98 0.81
C PRO A 93 6.53 22.08 2.04
N ALA A 94 5.36 22.08 2.66
CA ALA A 94 5.09 21.28 3.86
C ALA A 94 5.01 19.79 3.56
N ALA A 95 4.40 19.41 2.43
CA ALA A 95 4.34 18.02 1.97
C ALA A 95 5.72 17.52 1.51
N LEU A 96 6.45 18.34 0.76
CA LEU A 96 7.78 18.03 0.22
C LEU A 96 8.80 17.79 1.31
N SER A 97 8.82 18.64 2.36
CA SER A 97 9.77 18.51 3.48
C SER A 97 9.66 17.20 4.27
N LYS A 98 8.52 16.54 4.17
CA LYS A 98 8.20 15.27 4.87
C LYS A 98 7.98 14.12 3.90
N GLU A 99 8.27 14.30 2.61
CA GLU A 99 8.06 13.27 1.59
C GLU A 99 8.86 12.01 1.92
N PRO A 100 8.21 10.83 1.92
CA PRO A 100 8.90 9.57 2.15
C PRO A 100 9.62 9.06 0.89
N PHE A 101 10.59 8.18 1.10
CA PHE A 101 11.04 7.30 0.04
C PHE A 101 10.08 6.12 -0.07
N ILE A 102 9.46 5.91 -1.23
CA ILE A 102 8.38 4.92 -1.40
C ILE A 102 8.88 3.72 -2.17
N LEU A 103 8.82 2.54 -1.54
CA LEU A 103 9.16 1.26 -2.15
C LEU A 103 7.99 0.29 -2.11
N GLN A 104 7.95 -0.59 -3.11
CA GLN A 104 7.00 -1.71 -3.22
C GLN A 104 7.77 -3.03 -3.12
N PRO A 105 7.63 -3.81 -2.04
CA PRO A 105 8.10 -5.19 -1.99
C PRO A 105 7.16 -6.11 -2.76
N ILE A 106 7.70 -7.10 -3.42
CA ILE A 106 6.97 -8.30 -3.85
C ILE A 106 7.28 -9.40 -2.85
N VAL A 107 6.24 -9.87 -2.19
CA VAL A 107 6.32 -10.88 -1.14
C VAL A 107 5.61 -12.15 -1.57
N VAL A 108 6.24 -13.30 -1.33
CA VAL A 108 5.68 -14.62 -1.61
C VAL A 108 5.82 -15.54 -0.40
N LEU A 109 5.09 -16.65 -0.39
CA LEU A 109 5.36 -17.75 0.54
C LEU A 109 6.63 -18.48 0.09
N GLU A 110 7.62 -18.62 0.98
CA GLU A 110 8.86 -19.33 0.69
C GLU A 110 8.61 -20.77 0.23
N ALA A 111 7.68 -21.47 0.89
CA ALA A 111 7.31 -22.85 0.56
C ALA A 111 6.65 -23.02 -0.82
N ALA A 112 6.06 -21.97 -1.37
CA ALA A 112 5.44 -21.98 -2.69
C ALA A 112 6.39 -21.59 -3.82
N TYR A 113 7.62 -21.19 -3.48
CA TYR A 113 8.60 -20.69 -4.44
C TYR A 113 9.90 -21.47 -4.31
N GLY A 114 10.32 -22.17 -5.38
CA GLY A 114 11.57 -22.91 -5.43
C GLY A 114 12.82 -22.00 -5.43
N GLN A 115 13.99 -22.58 -5.34
CA GLN A 115 15.28 -21.86 -5.32
C GLN A 115 15.53 -21.02 -6.61
N GLY A 116 14.85 -21.33 -7.71
CA GLY A 116 14.97 -20.63 -8.99
C GLY A 116 14.03 -19.45 -9.24
N ASN A 117 13.39 -18.89 -8.19
CA ASN A 117 12.40 -17.83 -8.31
C ASN A 117 11.19 -18.19 -9.20
N THR A 118 10.84 -19.47 -9.26
CA THR A 118 9.67 -19.99 -9.99
C THR A 118 8.69 -20.64 -9.01
N PRO A 119 7.37 -20.55 -9.30
CA PRO A 119 6.36 -21.25 -8.51
C PRO A 119 6.64 -22.76 -8.48
N GLN A 120 6.52 -23.37 -7.30
CA GLN A 120 6.70 -24.81 -7.13
C GLN A 120 5.41 -25.54 -7.50
N GLU A 121 5.47 -26.45 -8.47
CA GLU A 121 4.32 -27.26 -8.85
C GLU A 121 3.90 -28.20 -7.70
N GLY A 122 2.59 -28.33 -7.49
CA GLY A 122 2.04 -29.26 -6.48
C GLY A 122 1.93 -28.70 -5.05
N THR A 123 2.37 -27.47 -4.77
CA THR A 123 2.19 -26.84 -3.47
C THR A 123 0.77 -26.31 -3.29
N THR A 124 0.06 -26.76 -2.26
CA THR A 124 -1.25 -26.22 -1.90
C THR A 124 -1.07 -24.81 -1.35
N PHE A 125 -1.63 -23.81 -2.05
CA PHE A 125 -1.57 -22.43 -1.62
C PHE A 125 -2.77 -22.06 -0.76
N GLU A 126 -2.54 -21.73 0.50
CA GLU A 126 -3.57 -21.24 1.42
C GLU A 126 -3.57 -19.73 1.53
N GLU A 127 -4.44 -19.07 0.75
CA GLU A 127 -4.55 -17.60 0.68
C GLU A 127 -4.79 -16.94 2.05
N LYS A 128 -5.65 -17.55 2.89
CA LYS A 128 -5.95 -17.01 4.23
C LYS A 128 -4.73 -17.08 5.16
N GLN A 129 -3.93 -18.13 5.06
CA GLN A 129 -2.71 -18.26 5.83
C GLN A 129 -1.68 -17.20 5.38
N PHE A 130 -1.53 -17.01 4.09
CA PHE A 130 -0.65 -16.00 3.53
C PHE A 130 -1.01 -14.59 4.01
N GLU A 131 -2.29 -14.19 3.94
CA GLU A 131 -2.73 -12.89 4.46
C GLU A 131 -2.49 -12.73 5.97
N ARG A 132 -2.61 -13.80 6.77
CA ARG A 132 -2.25 -13.75 8.19
C ARG A 132 -0.76 -13.50 8.41
N GLN A 133 0.11 -14.17 7.65
CA GLN A 133 1.56 -13.96 7.73
C GLN A 133 1.93 -12.54 7.31
N LEU A 134 1.32 -11.99 6.25
CA LEU A 134 1.49 -10.60 5.84
C LEU A 134 1.03 -9.62 6.94
N TYR A 135 -0.08 -9.91 7.61
CA TYR A 135 -0.53 -9.10 8.75
C TYR A 135 0.48 -9.11 9.90
N VAL A 136 1.01 -10.29 10.25
CA VAL A 136 2.04 -10.42 11.30
C VAL A 136 3.30 -9.68 10.91
N LEU A 137 3.77 -9.82 9.65
CA LEU A 137 4.92 -9.09 9.13
C LEU A 137 4.74 -7.58 9.26
N ARG A 138 3.57 -7.05 8.86
CA ARG A 138 3.25 -5.63 9.00
C ARG A 138 3.35 -5.16 10.45
N LYS A 139 2.75 -5.91 11.38
CA LYS A 139 2.74 -5.56 12.79
C LYS A 139 4.14 -5.60 13.41
N GLN A 140 4.88 -6.68 13.19
CA GLN A 140 6.24 -6.81 13.70
C GLN A 140 7.18 -5.73 13.13
N SER A 141 7.10 -5.46 11.83
CA SER A 141 7.89 -4.41 11.19
C SER A 141 7.56 -3.02 11.74
N THR A 142 6.27 -2.71 11.91
CA THR A 142 5.84 -1.43 12.51
C THR A 142 6.41 -1.26 13.92
N HIS A 143 6.40 -2.31 14.75
CA HIS A 143 6.94 -2.22 16.09
C HIS A 143 8.48 -2.19 16.08
N LYS A 144 9.12 -3.08 15.34
CA LYS A 144 10.58 -3.22 15.40
C LYS A 144 11.34 -2.08 14.72
N ILE A 145 10.83 -1.59 13.59
CA ILE A 145 11.47 -0.52 12.82
C ILE A 145 10.92 0.85 13.23
N GLY A 146 9.60 0.98 13.31
CA GLY A 146 8.92 2.26 13.54
C GLY A 146 9.16 2.89 14.91
N LEU A 147 9.64 2.15 15.91
CA LEU A 147 10.01 2.70 17.23
C LEU A 147 11.29 3.54 17.20
N SER A 148 12.21 3.25 16.28
CA SER A 148 13.52 3.90 16.22
C SER A 148 13.74 4.70 14.93
N LYS A 149 12.92 4.46 13.90
CA LYS A 149 13.10 5.04 12.56
C LYS A 149 11.77 5.42 11.96
N TRP A 150 11.77 6.41 11.08
CA TRP A 150 10.57 6.74 10.34
C TRP A 150 10.28 5.67 9.28
N PHE A 151 9.25 4.89 9.53
CA PHE A 151 8.85 3.76 8.71
C PHE A 151 7.33 3.54 8.80
N TYR A 152 6.67 3.37 7.66
CA TYR A 152 5.24 3.13 7.64
C TYR A 152 4.81 2.25 6.46
N ILE A 153 3.98 1.26 6.72
CA ILE A 153 3.41 0.38 5.70
C ILE A 153 1.99 0.86 5.38
N CYS A 154 1.79 1.46 4.19
CA CYS A 154 0.48 1.89 3.71
C CYS A 154 -0.44 0.70 3.48
N SER A 155 0.08 -0.27 2.74
CA SER A 155 -0.56 -1.56 2.47
C SER A 155 0.49 -2.63 2.27
N LEU A 156 0.11 -3.87 2.54
CA LEU A 156 0.83 -5.08 2.17
C LEU A 156 -0.20 -6.20 2.15
N SER A 157 -0.62 -6.64 0.99
CA SER A 157 -1.72 -7.59 0.81
C SER A 157 -1.56 -8.32 -0.52
N ASN A 158 -2.16 -9.52 -0.63
CA ASN A 158 -2.28 -10.23 -1.91
C ASN A 158 -3.52 -9.83 -2.70
N ARG A 159 -4.33 -8.85 -2.21
CA ARG A 159 -5.62 -8.45 -2.80
C ARG A 159 -5.68 -7.00 -3.23
N ASN A 160 -5.08 -6.10 -2.45
CA ASN A 160 -5.23 -4.66 -2.66
C ASN A 160 -3.93 -3.90 -2.43
N ILE A 161 -3.86 -2.71 -3.01
CA ILE A 161 -2.76 -1.78 -2.85
C ILE A 161 -3.31 -0.37 -2.57
N VAL A 162 -2.60 0.39 -1.71
CA VAL A 162 -2.98 1.75 -1.33
C VAL A 162 -1.92 2.74 -1.79
N TYR A 163 -2.34 3.71 -2.58
CA TYR A 163 -1.58 4.92 -2.91
C TYR A 163 -2.16 6.09 -2.13
N LYS A 164 -1.37 6.71 -1.27
CA LYS A 164 -1.83 7.82 -0.43
C LYS A 164 -0.67 8.73 -0.04
N GLY A 165 -0.98 9.93 0.39
CA GLY A 165 0.03 10.87 0.86
C GLY A 165 -0.57 12.17 1.38
N GLN A 166 0.29 13.07 1.84
CA GLN A 166 -0.07 14.45 2.17
C GLN A 166 -0.27 15.24 0.88
N LEU A 167 -1.34 14.91 0.18
CA LEU A 167 -1.68 15.37 -1.17
C LEU A 167 -3.05 16.02 -1.17
N ALA A 168 -3.27 16.98 -2.05
CA ALA A 168 -4.60 17.35 -2.46
C ALA A 168 -5.20 16.25 -3.38
N PRO A 169 -6.53 16.09 -3.44
CA PRO A 169 -7.14 15.02 -4.25
C PRO A 169 -6.72 15.01 -5.72
N VAL A 170 -6.54 16.21 -6.31
CA VAL A 170 -6.12 16.39 -7.70
C VAL A 170 -4.64 16.00 -7.94
N GLN A 171 -3.83 15.98 -6.90
CA GLN A 171 -2.42 15.63 -6.99
C GLN A 171 -2.19 14.11 -6.99
N VAL A 172 -3.08 13.29 -6.42
CA VAL A 172 -2.87 11.84 -6.26
C VAL A 172 -2.53 11.19 -7.59
N TYR A 173 -3.29 11.49 -8.62
CA TYR A 173 -3.11 10.94 -9.97
C TYR A 173 -1.83 11.45 -10.64
N ASN A 174 -1.49 12.71 -10.47
CA ASN A 174 -0.30 13.31 -11.08
C ASN A 174 0.98 12.96 -10.32
N TYR A 175 0.88 12.77 -9.00
CA TYR A 175 2.01 12.41 -8.16
C TYR A 175 2.46 10.95 -8.38
N PHE A 176 1.52 10.01 -8.39
CA PHE A 176 1.83 8.59 -8.60
C PHE A 176 1.70 8.23 -10.07
N HIS A 177 2.84 8.12 -10.77
CA HIS A 177 2.84 7.80 -12.21
C HIS A 177 2.20 6.45 -12.52
N ASP A 178 2.23 5.50 -11.58
CA ASP A 178 1.56 4.21 -11.71
C ASP A 178 0.07 4.36 -12.04
N LEU A 179 -0.60 5.30 -11.37
CA LEU A 179 -2.04 5.53 -11.54
C LEU A 179 -2.40 6.14 -12.91
N ASN A 180 -1.41 6.72 -13.61
CA ASN A 180 -1.53 7.24 -14.96
C ASN A 180 -1.25 6.21 -16.05
N ASN A 181 -0.77 5.01 -15.68
CA ASN A 181 -0.39 4.00 -16.65
C ASN A 181 -1.63 3.35 -17.27
N VAL A 182 -1.68 3.31 -18.60
CA VAL A 182 -2.81 2.72 -19.36
C VAL A 182 -3.04 1.23 -19.06
N ASN A 183 -2.04 0.53 -18.52
CA ASN A 183 -2.13 -0.86 -18.13
C ASN A 183 -2.55 -1.05 -16.65
N TYR A 184 -2.78 0.04 -15.92
CA TYR A 184 -3.24 -0.02 -14.54
C TYR A 184 -4.74 -0.31 -14.49
N GLU A 185 -5.11 -1.56 -14.67
CA GLU A 185 -6.49 -2.04 -14.62
C GLU A 185 -6.80 -2.59 -13.22
N ALA A 186 -7.82 -2.04 -12.57
CA ALA A 186 -8.26 -2.47 -11.25
C ALA A 186 -9.78 -2.74 -11.24
N HIS A 187 -10.21 -3.75 -10.47
CA HIS A 187 -11.63 -4.12 -10.37
C HIS A 187 -12.46 -3.14 -9.54
N PHE A 188 -11.82 -2.40 -8.63
CA PHE A 188 -12.45 -1.40 -7.80
C PHE A 188 -11.46 -0.29 -7.42
N ALA A 189 -11.99 0.85 -7.02
CA ALA A 189 -11.24 1.93 -6.41
C ALA A 189 -12.02 2.53 -5.23
N LEU A 190 -11.39 2.58 -4.04
CA LEU A 190 -11.88 3.30 -2.88
C LEU A 190 -11.07 4.57 -2.74
N VAL A 191 -11.69 5.72 -3.02
CA VAL A 191 -11.04 7.04 -3.01
C VAL A 191 -11.37 7.78 -1.73
N HIS A 192 -10.35 8.38 -1.11
CA HIS A 192 -10.51 9.28 0.02
C HIS A 192 -9.86 10.63 -0.29
N SER A 193 -10.61 11.71 -0.08
CA SER A 193 -10.21 13.06 -0.47
C SER A 193 -10.20 14.07 0.68
N ARG A 194 -10.25 13.60 1.93
CA ARG A 194 -10.30 14.48 3.10
C ARG A 194 -9.53 13.90 4.27
N PHE A 195 -8.80 14.79 4.97
CA PHE A 195 -8.15 14.48 6.23
C PHE A 195 -9.11 14.72 7.42
N SER A 196 -8.82 14.12 8.58
CA SER A 196 -9.59 14.39 9.81
C SER A 196 -9.28 15.80 10.33
N THR A 197 -10.32 16.56 10.67
CA THR A 197 -10.21 17.96 11.09
C THR A 197 -9.45 18.19 12.41
N ASN A 198 -9.17 17.13 13.17
CA ASN A 198 -8.60 17.21 14.52
C ASN A 198 -7.14 16.75 14.61
N THR A 199 -6.43 16.55 13.50
CA THR A 199 -5.04 16.10 13.48
C THR A 199 -4.24 16.86 12.43
N PHE A 200 -2.94 17.11 12.72
CA PHE A 200 -2.05 17.70 11.72
C PHE A 200 -1.85 16.74 10.54
N PRO A 201 -1.86 17.26 9.30
CA PRO A 201 -1.61 16.47 8.11
C PRO A 201 -0.24 15.80 8.14
N SER A 202 -0.20 14.55 7.68
CA SER A 202 1.04 13.81 7.49
C SER A 202 0.88 12.68 6.50
N TRP A 203 1.98 12.23 5.90
CA TRP A 203 1.99 11.19 4.88
C TRP A 203 1.39 9.86 5.36
N ASP A 204 1.73 9.43 6.56
CA ASP A 204 1.28 8.18 7.15
C ASP A 204 -0.19 8.20 7.57
N ARG A 205 -0.69 9.37 8.01
CA ARG A 205 -2.08 9.53 8.47
C ARG A 205 -3.08 9.74 7.36
N ALA A 206 -2.64 10.06 6.13
CA ALA A 206 -3.54 10.16 4.98
C ALA A 206 -4.36 8.87 4.79
N GLN A 207 -5.57 9.04 4.27
CA GLN A 207 -6.51 7.94 4.02
C GLN A 207 -6.47 7.52 2.52
N PRO A 208 -6.96 6.34 2.13
CA PRO A 208 -7.58 5.32 2.98
C PRO A 208 -6.52 4.46 3.71
N MET A 209 -6.90 3.93 4.88
CA MET A 209 -6.04 2.98 5.61
C MET A 209 -6.52 1.54 5.46
N ARG A 210 -7.83 1.33 5.41
CA ARG A 210 -8.49 0.02 5.32
C ARG A 210 -9.84 0.18 4.63
N TRP A 211 -10.47 -0.96 4.36
CA TRP A 211 -11.85 -0.99 3.93
C TRP A 211 -12.76 -0.38 5.00
N ALA A 212 -13.26 0.80 4.75
CA ALA A 212 -14.43 1.35 5.38
C ALA A 212 -15.05 2.35 4.40
N ALA A 213 -16.24 2.08 3.95
CA ALA A 213 -17.02 3.00 3.13
C ALA A 213 -18.37 3.18 3.81
N HIS A 214 -18.70 4.43 4.18
CA HIS A 214 -20.01 4.72 4.73
C HIS A 214 -20.40 6.17 4.47
N ASN A 215 -21.69 6.39 4.44
CA ASN A 215 -22.30 7.71 4.42
C ASN A 215 -23.25 7.82 5.62
N GLY A 216 -22.72 8.13 6.81
CA GLY A 216 -23.51 8.18 8.03
C GLY A 216 -22.68 8.41 9.31
N ASN A 217 -23.27 8.16 10.47
CA ASN A 217 -22.66 8.42 11.76
C ASN A 217 -21.59 7.40 12.16
N LEU A 218 -20.70 7.80 13.07
CA LEU A 218 -19.56 7.00 13.56
C LEU A 218 -19.96 5.60 14.08
N ILE A 219 -21.17 5.47 14.63
CA ILE A 219 -21.75 4.19 15.11
C ILE A 219 -21.98 3.22 13.97
N ALA A 220 -22.36 3.71 12.78
CA ALA A 220 -22.53 2.87 11.59
C ALA A 220 -21.19 2.33 11.07
N VAL A 221 -20.09 3.09 11.19
CA VAL A 221 -18.74 2.63 10.83
C VAL A 221 -18.29 1.44 11.67
N PHE A 222 -18.54 1.48 12.98
CA PHE A 222 -18.19 0.36 13.87
C PHE A 222 -18.95 -0.92 13.50
N ARG A 223 -20.23 -0.82 13.17
CA ARG A 223 -21.03 -1.94 12.68
C ARG A 223 -20.57 -2.46 11.32
N LEU A 224 -20.24 -1.57 10.41
CA LEU A 224 -19.76 -1.93 9.07
C LEU A 224 -18.40 -2.67 9.13
N ILE A 225 -17.48 -2.21 9.98
CA ILE A 225 -16.19 -2.88 10.20
C ILE A 225 -16.36 -4.29 10.75
N ILE A 226 -17.32 -4.50 11.63
CA ILE A 226 -17.65 -5.82 12.19
C ILE A 226 -18.32 -6.70 11.12
N GLN A 227 -19.20 -6.14 10.30
CA GLN A 227 -19.93 -6.85 9.27
C GLN A 227 -19.06 -7.26 8.09
N VAL A 228 -18.10 -6.42 7.67
CA VAL A 228 -17.10 -6.76 6.64
C VAL A 228 -16.13 -7.85 7.12
N LYS A 229 -15.96 -8.02 8.43
CA LYS A 229 -15.19 -9.15 8.99
C LYS A 229 -15.95 -10.47 8.96
N SER A 230 -17.27 -10.46 8.85
CA SER A 230 -18.14 -11.63 9.00
C SER A 230 -18.87 -12.10 7.73
N THR A 231 -18.89 -11.30 6.66
CA THR A 231 -19.60 -11.66 5.42
C THR A 231 -18.66 -11.79 4.24
N PRO A 232 -18.82 -12.84 3.41
CA PRO A 232 -18.22 -12.88 2.08
C PRO A 232 -18.80 -11.75 1.20
N PHE A 233 -18.05 -11.31 0.27
CA PHE A 233 -18.10 -10.20 -0.66
C PHE A 233 -19.44 -9.83 -1.38
N GLU A 234 -20.58 -10.41 -1.04
CA GLU A 234 -21.85 -10.21 -1.78
C GLU A 234 -22.71 -9.01 -1.34
N ALA A 235 -22.36 -8.29 -0.30
CA ALA A 235 -23.26 -7.31 0.33
C ALA A 235 -23.06 -5.85 -0.07
N ILE A 236 -22.30 -5.53 -1.13
CA ILE A 236 -22.22 -4.16 -1.64
C ILE A 236 -22.84 -4.10 -3.04
N ARG A 237 -24.10 -4.47 -3.14
CA ARG A 237 -24.99 -4.03 -4.20
C ARG A 237 -26.12 -3.27 -3.58
N THR A 238 -26.30 -2.05 -4.07
CA THR A 238 -27.52 -1.21 -4.05
C THR A 238 -27.68 -0.23 -2.91
N GLY A 239 -28.02 0.92 -3.36
CA GLY A 239 -28.73 2.03 -2.85
C GLY A 239 -28.20 3.28 -3.42
#